data_d0184c9aea1f649a3ffb337ffcc441a3
#
_entry.id   d0184c9aea1f649a3ffb337ffcc441a3
#
_cell.length_a   1.000
_cell.length_b   1.000
_cell.length_c   1.000
_cell.angle_alpha   90.00
_cell.angle_beta   90.00
_cell.angle_gamma   90.00
#
_symmetry.space_group_name_H-M   'P 1'
#
loop_
_entity.id
_entity.type
_entity.pdbx_description
1 polymer ?
#
loop_
_entity_poly.entity_id
_entity_poly.type
_entity_poly.pdbx_seq_one_letter_code
_entity_poly.pdbx_strand_id
1 'polypeptide(L)'
;MKLNEIYQAKHELWLKILFASFAIKNDEIKNELYDMAMIEFRHLKWLSNKLKDENIEYDYDKGAIDIEKKSNFEYFNYLISQIKLVLKEYNPDDALFARILSDEYYFIARLNILLNSTNDETITAFNKQRIYKNKNLDKVSTDALTIFLFEETYKEYELILIYAYMQNYTDDLVQYNVYQDLIDESIFHLKCFGNMLGQMGILAIPRTLMKNLYKRNDIKQFLLDGIEEEKAAKEECIKLAQAVQDEELSKFFDFINFQENYHIKLMEKAVDVL
;
A
#
# COMPACT_ATOMS: atom_id res chain seq x y z
N MET A 1 -1.84 -24.65 -6.93
CA MET A 1 -2.81 -23.54 -7.12
C MET A 1 -2.86 -23.13 -8.58
N LYS A 2 -4.01 -22.58 -9.04
CA LYS A 2 -4.09 -21.94 -10.35
C LYS A 2 -3.35 -20.59 -10.31
N LEU A 3 -2.93 -20.07 -11.46
CA LEU A 3 -2.14 -18.83 -11.52
C LEU A 3 -2.84 -17.63 -10.84
N ASN A 4 -4.15 -17.50 -11.02
CA ASN A 4 -4.94 -16.45 -10.34
C ASN A 4 -4.96 -16.62 -8.81
N GLU A 5 -5.00 -17.86 -8.29
CA GLU A 5 -4.93 -18.13 -6.85
C GLU A 5 -3.55 -17.79 -6.27
N ILE A 6 -2.48 -18.03 -7.05
CA ILE A 6 -1.13 -17.58 -6.68
C ILE A 6 -1.07 -16.04 -6.63
N TYR A 7 -1.66 -15.37 -7.62
CA TYR A 7 -1.75 -13.91 -7.64
C TYR A 7 -2.45 -13.35 -6.41
N GLN A 8 -3.59 -13.93 -6.02
CA GLN A 8 -4.34 -13.53 -4.82
C GLN A 8 -3.53 -13.77 -3.54
N ALA A 9 -2.86 -14.91 -3.43
CA ALA A 9 -1.99 -15.20 -2.29
C ALA A 9 -0.79 -14.22 -2.20
N LYS A 10 -0.24 -13.82 -3.34
CA LYS A 10 0.81 -12.79 -3.41
C LYS A 10 0.30 -11.41 -3.04
N HIS A 11 -0.92 -11.05 -3.45
CA HIS A 11 -1.56 -9.81 -3.02
C HIS A 11 -1.73 -9.75 -1.50
N GLU A 12 -2.21 -10.83 -0.89
CA GLU A 12 -2.29 -10.91 0.56
C GLU A 12 -0.91 -10.83 1.24
N LEU A 13 0.11 -11.50 0.68
CA LEU A 13 1.46 -11.48 1.23
C LEU A 13 2.06 -10.07 1.18
N TRP A 14 1.90 -9.36 0.07
CA TRP A 14 2.28 -7.96 -0.06
C TRP A 14 1.66 -7.11 1.07
N LEU A 15 0.35 -7.22 1.28
CA LEU A 15 -0.35 -6.47 2.33
C LEU A 15 0.15 -6.84 3.73
N LYS A 16 0.35 -8.13 4.01
CA LYS A 16 0.86 -8.60 5.30
C LYS A 16 2.24 -8.01 5.62
N ILE A 17 3.15 -7.95 4.65
CA ILE A 17 4.48 -7.36 4.82
C ILE A 17 4.40 -5.84 4.94
N LEU A 18 3.62 -5.18 4.07
CA LEU A 18 3.44 -3.73 4.07
C LEU A 18 2.90 -3.23 5.41
N PHE A 19 1.81 -3.83 5.91
CA PHE A 19 1.21 -3.41 7.18
C PHE A 19 2.05 -3.80 8.39
N ALA A 20 2.83 -4.88 8.33
CA ALA A 20 3.85 -5.17 9.33
C ALA A 20 4.90 -4.04 9.40
N SER A 21 5.31 -3.47 8.26
CA SER A 21 6.22 -2.34 8.24
C SER A 21 5.66 -1.12 8.96
N PHE A 22 4.36 -0.82 8.82
CA PHE A 22 3.72 0.30 9.54
C PHE A 22 3.57 0.04 11.04
N ALA A 23 3.44 -1.22 11.46
CA ALA A 23 3.24 -1.60 12.86
C ALA A 23 4.53 -1.54 13.69
N ILE A 24 5.68 -1.81 13.09
CA ILE A 24 6.97 -1.90 13.78
C ILE A 24 7.54 -0.50 14.04
N LYS A 25 8.13 -0.31 15.22
CA LYS A 25 8.66 0.99 15.67
C LYS A 25 10.08 1.27 15.20
N ASN A 26 10.93 0.24 15.15
CA ASN A 26 12.33 0.39 14.76
C ASN A 26 12.40 0.76 13.28
N ASP A 27 12.97 1.93 12.96
CA ASP A 27 12.97 2.49 11.61
C ASP A 27 13.81 1.66 10.62
N GLU A 28 14.88 1.01 11.03
CA GLU A 28 15.69 0.15 10.17
C GLU A 28 14.87 -1.09 9.75
N ILE A 29 14.24 -1.76 10.72
CA ILE A 29 13.40 -2.93 10.47
C ILE A 29 12.17 -2.54 9.63
N LYS A 30 11.53 -1.42 9.97
CA LYS A 30 10.41 -0.85 9.22
C LYS A 30 10.76 -0.66 7.75
N ASN A 31 11.88 0.00 7.47
CA ASN A 31 12.32 0.25 6.10
C ASN A 31 12.67 -1.05 5.38
N GLU A 32 13.32 -2.01 6.04
CA GLU A 32 13.63 -3.32 5.45
C GLU A 32 12.36 -4.09 5.06
N LEU A 33 11.34 -4.11 5.93
CA LEU A 33 10.03 -4.72 5.60
C LEU A 33 9.30 -3.95 4.49
N TYR A 34 9.40 -2.64 4.50
CA TYR A 34 8.82 -1.83 3.43
C TYR A 34 9.46 -2.14 2.07
N ASP A 35 10.78 -2.26 2.01
CA ASP A 35 11.50 -2.63 0.78
C ASP A 35 11.09 -4.04 0.31
N MET A 36 10.93 -5.00 1.23
CA MET A 36 10.37 -6.32 0.91
C MET A 36 8.95 -6.20 0.32
N ALA A 37 8.10 -5.37 0.91
CA ALA A 37 6.75 -5.13 0.39
C ALA A 37 6.78 -4.53 -1.02
N MET A 38 7.69 -3.62 -1.33
CA MET A 38 7.82 -3.05 -2.68
C MET A 38 8.30 -4.09 -3.70
N ILE A 39 9.16 -5.03 -3.30
CA ILE A 39 9.54 -6.17 -4.14
C ILE A 39 8.32 -7.08 -4.37
N GLU A 40 7.51 -7.35 -3.34
CA GLU A 40 6.27 -8.12 -3.49
C GLU A 40 5.26 -7.44 -4.43
N PHE A 41 5.11 -6.12 -4.37
CA PHE A 41 4.28 -5.38 -5.31
C PHE A 41 4.78 -5.52 -6.76
N ARG A 42 6.10 -5.50 -6.97
CA ARG A 42 6.70 -5.79 -8.28
C ARG A 42 6.38 -7.21 -8.75
N HIS A 43 6.39 -8.21 -7.85
CA HIS A 43 5.96 -9.57 -8.18
C HIS A 43 4.49 -9.61 -8.62
N LEU A 44 3.61 -8.84 -7.98
CA LEU A 44 2.22 -8.71 -8.41
C LEU A 44 2.11 -8.17 -9.84
N LYS A 45 2.89 -7.14 -10.19
CA LYS A 45 2.92 -6.60 -11.56
C LYS A 45 3.40 -7.63 -12.58
N TRP A 46 4.40 -8.45 -12.24
CA TRP A 46 4.88 -9.52 -13.12
C TRP A 46 3.83 -10.62 -13.31
N LEU A 47 3.16 -11.01 -12.24
CA LEU A 47 2.12 -12.03 -12.29
C LEU A 47 0.86 -11.54 -13.03
N SER A 48 0.48 -10.26 -12.87
CA SER A 48 -0.64 -9.70 -13.63
C SER A 48 -0.35 -9.65 -15.13
N ASN A 49 0.89 -9.33 -15.54
CA ASN A 49 1.32 -9.41 -16.94
C ASN A 49 1.23 -10.85 -17.46
N LYS A 50 1.75 -11.84 -16.70
CA LYS A 50 1.65 -13.25 -17.07
C LYS A 50 0.21 -13.73 -17.20
N LEU A 51 -0.69 -13.30 -16.31
CA LEU A 51 -2.11 -13.62 -16.40
C LEU A 51 -2.75 -13.02 -17.66
N LYS A 52 -2.44 -11.76 -17.99
CA LYS A 52 -2.87 -11.11 -19.24
C LYS A 52 -2.37 -11.88 -20.47
N ASP A 53 -1.07 -12.21 -20.51
CA ASP A 53 -0.44 -12.92 -21.63
C ASP A 53 -1.07 -14.31 -21.87
N GLU A 54 -1.49 -14.98 -20.79
CA GLU A 54 -2.20 -16.27 -20.83
C GLU A 54 -3.71 -16.11 -21.05
N ASN A 55 -4.24 -14.89 -21.21
CA ASN A 55 -5.67 -14.57 -21.31
C ASN A 55 -6.49 -15.08 -20.12
N ILE A 56 -5.89 -15.04 -18.92
CA ILE A 56 -6.56 -15.39 -17.67
C ILE A 56 -6.99 -14.10 -16.96
N GLU A 57 -8.29 -13.98 -16.77
CA GLU A 57 -8.83 -12.87 -15.99
C GLU A 57 -8.43 -13.02 -14.51
N TYR A 58 -8.00 -11.93 -13.88
CA TYR A 58 -7.64 -11.91 -12.47
C TYR A 58 -8.46 -10.88 -11.68
N ASP A 59 -8.45 -11.04 -10.38
CA ASP A 59 -9.03 -10.08 -9.44
C ASP A 59 -8.23 -10.03 -8.12
N TYR A 60 -8.49 -8.98 -7.34
CA TYR A 60 -7.86 -8.73 -6.05
C TYR A 60 -8.61 -9.36 -4.88
N ASP A 61 -9.45 -10.36 -5.15
CA ASP A 61 -10.20 -10.98 -4.08
C ASP A 61 -9.27 -11.67 -3.08
N LYS A 62 -9.63 -11.54 -1.84
CA LYS A 62 -8.95 -12.15 -0.71
C LYS A 62 -9.88 -12.18 0.49
N GLY A 63 -9.56 -13.05 1.39
CA GLY A 63 -10.23 -13.12 2.67
C GLY A 63 -9.83 -11.98 3.61
N ALA A 64 -10.24 -12.09 4.86
CA ALA A 64 -9.77 -11.21 5.92
C ALA A 64 -8.25 -11.38 6.10
N ILE A 65 -7.54 -10.26 6.20
CA ILE A 65 -6.09 -10.24 6.41
C ILE A 65 -5.83 -10.25 7.91
N ASP A 66 -5.20 -11.33 8.39
CA ASP A 66 -4.73 -11.40 9.76
C ASP A 66 -3.37 -10.73 9.89
N ILE A 67 -3.35 -9.51 10.41
CA ILE A 67 -2.12 -8.72 10.66
C ILE A 67 -2.00 -8.27 12.13
N GLU A 68 -2.89 -8.70 13.02
CA GLU A 68 -2.80 -8.37 14.43
C GLU A 68 -1.78 -9.26 15.13
N LYS A 69 -0.59 -8.72 15.38
CA LYS A 69 0.48 -9.36 16.13
C LYS A 69 0.92 -8.46 17.30
N LYS A 70 1.36 -9.07 18.39
CA LYS A 70 1.65 -8.37 19.64
C LYS A 70 3.12 -7.93 19.73
N SER A 71 4.00 -8.56 18.96
CA SER A 71 5.42 -8.28 19.01
C SER A 71 6.10 -8.42 17.65
N ASN A 72 7.32 -7.87 17.54
CA ASN A 72 8.15 -8.01 16.36
C ASN A 72 8.40 -9.48 15.99
N PHE A 73 8.69 -10.33 16.99
CA PHE A 73 8.98 -11.74 16.75
C PHE A 73 7.74 -12.51 16.29
N GLU A 74 6.55 -12.15 16.78
CA GLU A 74 5.31 -12.71 16.25
C GLU A 74 5.12 -12.34 14.78
N TYR A 75 5.43 -11.08 14.38
CA TYR A 75 5.38 -10.67 12.98
C TYR A 75 6.39 -11.44 12.12
N PHE A 76 7.65 -11.51 12.52
CA PHE A 76 8.68 -12.19 11.74
C PHE A 76 8.35 -13.69 11.53
N ASN A 77 7.98 -14.40 12.59
CA ASN A 77 7.57 -15.79 12.48
C ASN A 77 6.33 -15.98 11.60
N TYR A 78 5.36 -15.08 11.75
CA TYR A 78 4.15 -15.07 10.92
C TYR A 78 4.49 -14.86 9.44
N LEU A 79 5.26 -13.84 9.10
CA LEU A 79 5.67 -13.55 7.71
C LEU A 79 6.46 -14.72 7.10
N ILE A 80 7.42 -15.30 7.83
CA ILE A 80 8.15 -16.50 7.39
C ILE A 80 7.17 -17.63 7.08
N SER A 81 6.16 -17.84 7.92
CA SER A 81 5.17 -18.91 7.70
C SER A 81 4.32 -18.66 6.45
N GLN A 82 3.90 -17.41 6.22
CA GLN A 82 3.10 -17.00 5.07
C GLN A 82 3.89 -17.11 3.77
N ILE A 83 5.13 -16.63 3.74
CA ILE A 83 6.03 -16.80 2.59
C ILE A 83 6.18 -18.29 2.25
N LYS A 84 6.48 -19.14 3.25
CA LYS A 84 6.63 -20.59 3.04
C LYS A 84 5.37 -21.28 2.52
N LEU A 85 4.17 -20.74 2.79
CA LEU A 85 2.93 -21.28 2.23
C LEU A 85 2.86 -21.02 0.72
N VAL A 86 3.17 -19.82 0.29
CA VAL A 86 3.10 -19.42 -1.12
C VAL A 86 4.20 -20.10 -1.94
N LEU A 87 5.42 -20.23 -1.38
CA LEU A 87 6.56 -20.89 -2.03
C LEU A 87 6.24 -22.30 -2.56
N LYS A 88 5.38 -23.04 -1.87
CA LYS A 88 5.02 -24.42 -2.23
C LYS A 88 4.24 -24.54 -3.55
N GLU A 89 3.67 -23.42 -3.98
CA GLU A 89 2.78 -23.35 -5.15
C GLU A 89 3.53 -22.99 -6.44
N TYR A 90 4.81 -22.59 -6.33
CA TYR A 90 5.58 -22.19 -7.49
C TYR A 90 6.20 -23.38 -8.23
N ASN A 91 6.10 -23.33 -9.56
CA ASN A 91 6.87 -24.23 -10.40
C ASN A 91 8.29 -23.66 -10.60
N PRO A 92 9.35 -24.28 -10.05
CA PRO A 92 10.71 -23.76 -10.16
C PRO A 92 11.29 -23.81 -11.58
N ASP A 93 10.69 -24.58 -12.49
CA ASP A 93 11.09 -24.64 -13.90
C ASP A 93 10.59 -23.44 -14.72
N ASP A 94 9.63 -22.67 -14.20
CA ASP A 94 9.20 -21.40 -14.79
C ASP A 94 10.16 -20.29 -14.38
N ALA A 95 10.73 -19.58 -15.36
CA ALA A 95 11.74 -18.55 -15.13
C ALA A 95 11.26 -17.40 -14.23
N LEU A 96 9.96 -17.01 -14.34
CA LEU A 96 9.37 -15.99 -13.47
C LEU A 96 9.28 -16.49 -12.02
N PHE A 97 8.77 -17.70 -11.81
CA PHE A 97 8.70 -18.26 -10.47
C PHE A 97 10.08 -18.53 -9.87
N ALA A 98 11.06 -18.98 -10.66
CA ALA A 98 12.43 -19.11 -10.19
C ALA A 98 13.02 -17.77 -9.70
N ARG A 99 12.69 -16.66 -10.38
CA ARG A 99 13.12 -15.32 -9.97
C ARG A 99 12.41 -14.87 -8.68
N ILE A 100 11.11 -15.07 -8.57
CA ILE A 100 10.33 -14.78 -7.35
C ILE A 100 10.85 -15.61 -6.17
N LEU A 101 11.08 -16.90 -6.35
CA LEU A 101 11.65 -17.81 -5.35
C LEU A 101 12.95 -17.26 -4.74
N SER A 102 13.84 -16.70 -5.57
CA SER A 102 15.10 -16.12 -5.13
C SER A 102 14.88 -14.96 -4.14
N ASP A 103 13.94 -14.06 -4.43
CA ASP A 103 13.62 -12.92 -3.56
C ASP A 103 12.99 -13.42 -2.23
N GLU A 104 12.08 -14.38 -2.30
CA GLU A 104 11.40 -14.89 -1.09
C GLU A 104 12.31 -15.73 -0.19
N TYR A 105 13.25 -16.48 -0.73
CA TYR A 105 14.29 -17.12 0.08
C TYR A 105 15.19 -16.10 0.78
N TYR A 106 15.51 -15.00 0.10
CA TYR A 106 16.21 -13.87 0.73
C TYR A 106 15.40 -13.27 1.87
N PHE A 107 14.09 -13.04 1.70
CA PHE A 107 13.21 -12.51 2.76
C PHE A 107 13.19 -13.44 3.98
N ILE A 108 13.03 -14.74 3.77
CA ILE A 108 13.09 -15.72 4.88
C ILE A 108 14.44 -15.63 5.61
N ALA A 109 15.55 -15.56 4.88
CA ALA A 109 16.87 -15.45 5.48
C ALA A 109 17.01 -14.17 6.31
N ARG A 110 16.56 -13.01 5.79
CA ARG A 110 16.59 -11.72 6.50
C ARG A 110 15.71 -11.73 7.75
N LEU A 111 14.47 -12.23 7.65
CA LEU A 111 13.58 -12.35 8.81
C LEU A 111 14.16 -13.26 9.91
N ASN A 112 14.83 -14.35 9.54
CA ASN A 112 15.55 -15.19 10.52
C ASN A 112 16.75 -14.45 11.15
N ILE A 113 17.47 -13.61 10.40
CA ILE A 113 18.53 -12.76 10.97
C ILE A 113 17.92 -11.79 11.98
N LEU A 114 16.81 -11.11 11.65
CA LEU A 114 16.13 -10.20 12.56
C LEU A 114 15.69 -10.91 13.86
N LEU A 115 15.13 -12.12 13.77
CA LEU A 115 14.78 -12.93 14.95
C LEU A 115 15.97 -13.21 15.88
N ASN A 116 17.17 -13.32 15.33
CA ASN A 116 18.37 -13.67 16.11
C ASN A 116 19.22 -12.47 16.53
N SER A 117 19.03 -11.30 15.90
CA SER A 117 19.89 -10.12 16.09
C SER A 117 19.21 -8.93 16.73
N THR A 118 17.89 -8.97 16.92
CA THR A 118 17.12 -7.88 17.51
C THR A 118 16.42 -8.31 18.80
N ASN A 119 15.93 -7.34 19.55
CA ASN A 119 15.09 -7.60 20.72
C ASN A 119 13.63 -7.74 20.29
N ASP A 120 12.88 -8.56 21.03
CA ASP A 120 11.43 -8.63 20.84
C ASP A 120 10.75 -7.40 21.45
N GLU A 121 10.17 -6.56 20.60
CA GLU A 121 9.50 -5.33 21.01
C GLU A 121 7.98 -5.47 20.88
N THR A 122 7.26 -4.91 21.84
CA THR A 122 5.80 -4.90 21.81
C THR A 122 5.28 -3.96 20.71
N ILE A 123 4.38 -4.47 19.88
CA ILE A 123 3.68 -3.70 18.86
C ILE A 123 2.52 -2.92 19.52
N THR A 124 2.43 -1.63 19.20
CA THR A 124 1.42 -0.72 19.77
C THR A 124 0.40 -0.23 18.75
N ALA A 125 0.42 -0.75 17.54
CA ALA A 125 -0.48 -0.34 16.46
C ALA A 125 -1.98 -0.65 16.71
N PHE A 126 -2.29 -1.40 17.77
CA PHE A 126 -3.65 -1.69 18.22
C PHE A 126 -3.98 -0.99 19.55
N ASN A 127 -3.23 0.05 19.87
CA ASN A 127 -3.44 0.86 21.06
C ASN A 127 -4.66 1.76 20.88
N LYS A 128 -5.63 1.63 21.78
CA LYS A 128 -6.88 2.43 21.76
C LYS A 128 -6.67 3.90 22.19
N GLN A 129 -5.50 4.26 22.68
CA GLN A 129 -5.25 5.61 23.22
C GLN A 129 -5.08 6.68 22.15
N ARG A 130 -4.74 6.31 20.92
CA ARG A 130 -4.58 7.23 19.78
C ARG A 130 -3.68 8.42 20.11
N ILE A 131 -2.52 8.16 20.71
CA ILE A 131 -1.57 9.20 21.09
C ILE A 131 -0.52 9.33 19.99
N TYR A 132 -0.39 10.52 19.41
CA TYR A 132 0.72 10.83 18.54
C TYR A 132 1.89 11.34 19.40
N LYS A 133 2.88 10.47 19.63
CA LYS A 133 4.05 10.82 20.45
C LYS A 133 4.80 12.00 19.86
N ASN A 134 5.32 12.85 20.74
CA ASN A 134 6.09 14.05 20.39
C ASN A 134 5.32 15.15 19.64
N LYS A 135 3.98 15.02 19.53
CA LYS A 135 3.10 16.06 19.00
C LYS A 135 2.16 16.56 20.09
N ASN A 136 2.04 17.87 20.19
CA ASN A 136 1.13 18.50 21.15
C ASN A 136 -0.22 18.80 20.47
N LEU A 137 -1.00 17.75 20.26
CA LEU A 137 -2.32 17.84 19.65
C LEU A 137 -3.40 17.76 20.72
N ASP A 138 -4.39 18.62 20.65
CA ASP A 138 -5.61 18.47 21.43
C ASP A 138 -6.44 17.28 20.93
N LYS A 139 -7.48 16.92 21.65
CA LYS A 139 -8.32 15.78 21.31
C LYS A 139 -9.03 15.94 19.97
N VAL A 140 -9.49 17.13 19.66
CA VAL A 140 -10.24 17.41 18.41
C VAL A 140 -9.31 17.29 17.22
N SER A 141 -8.13 17.88 17.29
CA SER A 141 -7.09 17.78 16.25
C SER A 141 -6.61 16.34 16.08
N THR A 142 -6.43 15.58 17.18
CA THR A 142 -6.05 14.16 17.13
C THR A 142 -7.13 13.31 16.46
N ASP A 143 -8.40 13.53 16.78
CA ASP A 143 -9.51 12.77 16.19
C ASP A 143 -9.65 13.11 14.69
N ALA A 144 -9.57 14.38 14.30
CA ALA A 144 -9.62 14.83 12.91
C ALA A 144 -8.47 14.24 12.09
N LEU A 145 -7.24 14.33 12.60
CA LEU A 145 -6.05 13.72 11.99
C LEU A 145 -6.21 12.21 11.82
N THR A 146 -6.71 11.51 12.85
CA THR A 146 -6.92 10.06 12.79
C THR A 146 -7.90 9.67 11.69
N ILE A 147 -9.03 10.36 11.59
CA ILE A 147 -10.06 10.09 10.56
C ILE A 147 -9.47 10.30 9.18
N PHE A 148 -8.84 11.45 8.94
CA PHE A 148 -8.21 11.80 7.68
C PHE A 148 -7.20 10.72 7.25
N LEU A 149 -6.21 10.44 8.10
CA LEU A 149 -5.17 9.45 7.79
C LEU A 149 -5.73 8.05 7.52
N PHE A 150 -6.79 7.67 8.23
CA PHE A 150 -7.42 6.37 8.07
C PHE A 150 -8.16 6.26 6.73
N GLU A 151 -8.90 7.29 6.34
CA GLU A 151 -9.61 7.35 5.06
C GLU A 151 -8.64 7.42 3.88
N GLU A 152 -7.63 8.30 3.96
CA GLU A 152 -6.62 8.44 2.90
C GLU A 152 -5.75 7.19 2.75
N THR A 153 -5.40 6.49 3.85
CA THR A 153 -4.69 5.20 3.75
C THR A 153 -5.49 4.18 2.93
N TYR A 154 -6.82 4.14 3.08
CA TYR A 154 -7.68 3.27 2.27
C TYR A 154 -7.74 3.70 0.82
N LYS A 155 -7.92 4.99 0.58
CA LYS A 155 -8.02 5.57 -0.75
C LYS A 155 -6.75 5.30 -1.55
N GLU A 156 -5.58 5.57 -0.99
CA GLU A 156 -4.30 5.34 -1.66
C GLU A 156 -4.07 3.86 -1.98
N TYR A 157 -4.40 2.96 -1.08
CA TYR A 157 -4.35 1.53 -1.35
C TYR A 157 -5.26 1.13 -2.53
N GLU A 158 -6.49 1.62 -2.55
CA GLU A 158 -7.44 1.34 -3.63
C GLU A 158 -6.93 1.90 -4.97
N LEU A 159 -6.42 3.14 -4.98
CA LEU A 159 -5.87 3.80 -6.17
C LEU A 159 -4.67 3.06 -6.75
N ILE A 160 -3.73 2.60 -5.92
CA ILE A 160 -2.59 1.78 -6.37
C ILE A 160 -3.07 0.58 -7.19
N LEU A 161 -4.06 -0.15 -6.69
CA LEU A 161 -4.57 -1.34 -7.36
C LEU A 161 -5.39 -1.02 -8.62
N ILE A 162 -6.19 0.06 -8.58
CA ILE A 162 -6.97 0.51 -9.74
C ILE A 162 -6.02 0.93 -10.87
N TYR A 163 -5.04 1.79 -10.59
CA TYR A 163 -4.07 2.22 -11.58
C TYR A 163 -3.20 1.08 -12.09
N ALA A 164 -2.79 0.13 -11.21
CA ALA A 164 -2.03 -1.05 -11.64
C ALA A 164 -2.86 -1.95 -12.58
N TYR A 165 -4.17 -2.11 -12.34
CA TYR A 165 -5.06 -2.82 -13.24
C TYR A 165 -5.20 -2.11 -14.58
N MET A 166 -5.47 -0.79 -14.56
CA MET A 166 -5.58 0.02 -15.78
C MET A 166 -4.28 0.02 -16.58
N GLN A 167 -3.14 0.15 -15.91
CA GLN A 167 -1.82 0.07 -16.54
C GLN A 167 -1.58 -1.26 -17.24
N ASN A 168 -2.02 -2.37 -16.65
CA ASN A 168 -1.86 -3.69 -17.24
C ASN A 168 -2.69 -3.88 -18.53
N TYR A 169 -3.83 -3.19 -18.66
CA TYR A 169 -4.75 -3.36 -19.79
C TYR A 169 -4.69 -2.21 -20.83
N THR A 170 -3.88 -1.18 -20.61
CA THR A 170 -3.67 -0.15 -21.65
C THR A 170 -2.58 -0.57 -22.63
N ASP A 171 -2.78 -0.25 -23.91
CA ASP A 171 -1.74 -0.37 -24.95
C ASP A 171 -1.16 1.02 -25.33
N ASP A 172 -1.69 2.10 -24.75
CA ASP A 172 -1.21 3.47 -24.95
C ASP A 172 -0.04 3.78 -24.00
N LEU A 173 1.11 4.18 -24.56
CA LEU A 173 2.32 4.45 -23.78
C LEU A 173 2.17 5.68 -22.87
N VAL A 174 1.39 6.69 -23.26
CA VAL A 174 1.18 7.88 -22.45
C VAL A 174 0.36 7.50 -21.21
N GLN A 175 -0.73 6.76 -21.40
CA GLN A 175 -1.54 6.24 -20.29
C GLN A 175 -0.70 5.34 -19.38
N TYR A 176 0.08 4.42 -19.94
CA TYR A 176 0.93 3.51 -19.17
C TYR A 176 1.87 4.29 -18.23
N ASN A 177 2.53 5.33 -18.74
CA ASN A 177 3.43 6.15 -17.94
C ASN A 177 2.68 6.99 -16.90
N VAL A 178 1.54 7.57 -17.28
CA VAL A 178 0.70 8.32 -16.32
C VAL A 178 0.24 7.42 -15.18
N TYR A 179 -0.24 6.21 -15.46
CA TYR A 179 -0.64 5.28 -14.39
C TYR A 179 0.55 4.85 -13.53
N GLN A 180 1.76 4.74 -14.11
CA GLN A 180 2.96 4.46 -13.30
C GLN A 180 3.26 5.61 -12.34
N ASP A 181 3.22 6.86 -12.82
CA ASP A 181 3.46 8.03 -11.97
C ASP A 181 2.42 8.11 -10.84
N LEU A 182 1.12 7.88 -11.15
CA LEU A 182 0.04 7.85 -10.16
C LEU A 182 0.22 6.71 -9.13
N ILE A 183 0.67 5.52 -9.55
CA ILE A 183 1.00 4.42 -8.65
C ILE A 183 2.13 4.81 -7.70
N ASP A 184 3.20 5.42 -8.21
CA ASP A 184 4.37 5.76 -7.41
C ASP A 184 4.03 6.85 -6.37
N GLU A 185 3.23 7.85 -6.73
CA GLU A 185 2.74 8.88 -5.81
C GLU A 185 1.80 8.29 -4.74
N SER A 186 0.83 7.46 -5.14
CA SER A 186 -0.07 6.78 -4.19
C SER A 186 0.68 5.84 -3.23
N ILE A 187 1.74 5.16 -3.69
CA ILE A 187 2.63 4.36 -2.83
C ILE A 187 3.35 5.25 -1.81
N PHE A 188 3.81 6.43 -2.22
CA PHE A 188 4.44 7.38 -1.32
C PHE A 188 3.46 7.89 -0.26
N HIS A 189 2.25 8.30 -0.64
CA HIS A 189 1.20 8.75 0.27
C HIS A 189 0.79 7.63 1.24
N LEU A 190 0.54 6.42 0.74
CA LEU A 190 0.23 5.25 1.56
C LEU A 190 1.32 4.99 2.62
N LYS A 191 2.59 5.12 2.25
CA LYS A 191 3.72 4.99 3.19
C LYS A 191 3.67 6.06 4.27
N CYS A 192 3.46 7.31 3.89
CA CYS A 192 3.41 8.44 4.82
C CYS A 192 2.25 8.28 5.81
N PHE A 193 1.03 8.09 5.31
CA PHE A 193 -0.17 7.97 6.13
C PHE A 193 -0.17 6.72 7.00
N GLY A 194 0.25 5.58 6.44
CA GLY A 194 0.36 4.32 7.17
C GLY A 194 1.38 4.40 8.32
N ASN A 195 2.53 5.05 8.10
CA ASN A 195 3.53 5.29 9.14
C ASN A 195 3.02 6.22 10.24
N MET A 196 2.30 7.30 9.89
CA MET A 196 1.73 8.23 10.86
C MET A 196 0.68 7.53 11.73
N LEU A 197 -0.23 6.75 11.13
CA LEU A 197 -1.20 5.93 11.87
C LEU A 197 -0.51 4.91 12.78
N GLY A 198 0.52 4.21 12.29
CA GLY A 198 1.28 3.27 13.09
C GLY A 198 1.92 3.93 14.33
N GLN A 199 2.45 5.15 14.19
CA GLN A 199 2.95 5.95 15.33
C GLN A 199 1.85 6.33 16.32
N MET A 200 0.61 6.55 15.84
CA MET A 200 -0.56 6.80 16.68
C MET A 200 -1.15 5.53 17.30
N GLY A 201 -0.59 4.36 17.02
CA GLY A 201 -1.06 3.08 17.53
C GLY A 201 -2.26 2.51 16.77
N ILE A 202 -2.39 2.79 15.50
CA ILE A 202 -3.50 2.39 14.64
C ILE A 202 -2.96 1.77 13.34
N LEU A 203 -3.61 0.71 12.84
CA LEU A 203 -3.44 0.23 11.47
C LEU A 203 -4.76 0.35 10.71
N ALA A 204 -4.74 1.01 9.56
CA ALA A 204 -5.85 1.02 8.63
C ALA A 204 -5.80 -0.25 7.77
N ILE A 205 -6.41 -1.32 8.25
CA ILE A 205 -6.44 -2.62 7.55
C ILE A 205 -7.22 -2.47 6.25
N PRO A 206 -6.65 -2.83 5.08
CA PRO A 206 -7.29 -2.62 3.79
C PRO A 206 -8.55 -3.49 3.64
N ARG A 207 -9.58 -2.86 3.08
CA ARG A 207 -10.84 -3.53 2.69
C ARG A 207 -10.63 -4.33 1.40
N THR A 208 -11.60 -5.21 1.13
CA THR A 208 -11.70 -5.84 -0.18
C THR A 208 -12.01 -4.81 -1.25
N LEU A 209 -11.19 -4.74 -2.28
CA LEU A 209 -11.43 -3.90 -3.44
C LEU A 209 -12.51 -4.53 -4.32
N MET A 210 -13.63 -3.84 -4.49
CA MET A 210 -14.74 -4.35 -5.29
C MET A 210 -14.40 -4.30 -6.78
N LYS A 211 -14.79 -5.35 -7.51
CA LYS A 211 -14.48 -5.50 -8.96
C LYS A 211 -14.91 -4.33 -9.82
N ASN A 212 -16.05 -3.72 -9.52
CA ASN A 212 -16.55 -2.55 -10.25
C ASN A 212 -15.72 -1.28 -10.05
N LEU A 213 -14.78 -1.25 -9.09
CA LEU A 213 -13.89 -0.10 -8.90
C LEU A 213 -12.70 -0.12 -9.86
N TYR A 214 -12.20 -1.27 -10.27
CA TYR A 214 -11.05 -1.38 -11.17
C TYR A 214 -11.39 -1.96 -12.55
N LYS A 215 -12.42 -2.82 -12.68
CA LYS A 215 -12.92 -3.32 -13.96
C LYS A 215 -13.96 -2.36 -14.53
N ARG A 216 -13.53 -1.17 -14.93
CA ARG A 216 -14.43 -0.11 -15.41
C ARG A 216 -14.51 -0.10 -16.93
N ASN A 217 -15.72 0.15 -17.45
CA ASN A 217 -15.94 0.32 -18.88
C ASN A 217 -15.69 1.76 -19.33
N ASP A 218 -15.81 2.75 -18.43
CA ASP A 218 -15.62 4.18 -18.70
C ASP A 218 -14.44 4.72 -17.89
N ILE A 219 -13.25 4.57 -18.47
CA ILE A 219 -11.99 5.05 -17.88
C ILE A 219 -11.96 6.58 -17.87
N LYS A 220 -12.52 7.22 -18.92
CA LYS A 220 -12.55 8.68 -19.01
C LYS A 220 -13.36 9.30 -17.87
N GLN A 221 -14.56 8.77 -17.63
CA GLN A 221 -15.39 9.26 -16.53
C GLN A 221 -14.71 9.01 -15.16
N PHE A 222 -14.07 7.87 -15.00
CA PHE A 222 -13.31 7.59 -13.77
C PHE A 222 -12.21 8.63 -13.50
N LEU A 223 -11.44 9.00 -14.52
CA LEU A 223 -10.38 10.01 -14.37
C LEU A 223 -10.96 11.41 -14.09
N LEU A 224 -12.08 11.76 -14.75
CA LEU A 224 -12.77 13.02 -14.49
C LEU A 224 -13.33 13.10 -13.07
N ASP A 225 -13.94 12.03 -12.58
CA ASP A 225 -14.41 11.93 -11.19
C ASP A 225 -13.23 12.03 -10.21
N GLY A 226 -12.11 11.34 -10.51
CA GLY A 226 -10.87 11.42 -9.74
C GLY A 226 -10.30 12.83 -9.64
N ILE A 227 -10.30 13.61 -10.72
CA ILE A 227 -9.89 15.02 -10.69
C ILE A 227 -10.73 15.85 -9.71
N GLU A 228 -12.04 15.62 -9.65
CA GLU A 228 -12.90 16.34 -8.70
C GLU A 228 -12.67 15.86 -7.25
N GLU A 229 -12.40 14.57 -7.04
CA GLU A 229 -12.03 14.01 -5.74
C GLU A 229 -10.69 14.58 -5.23
N GLU A 230 -9.68 14.73 -6.10
CA GLU A 230 -8.39 15.36 -5.75
C GLU A 230 -8.55 16.83 -5.38
N LYS A 231 -9.42 17.57 -6.08
CA LYS A 231 -9.74 18.96 -5.71
C LYS A 231 -10.37 19.06 -4.32
N ALA A 232 -11.25 18.12 -3.97
CA ALA A 232 -11.86 18.06 -2.65
C ALA A 232 -10.84 17.68 -1.55
N ALA A 233 -9.98 16.68 -1.82
CA ALA A 233 -8.91 16.28 -0.90
C ALA A 233 -7.94 17.42 -0.58
N LYS A 234 -7.60 18.25 -1.58
CA LYS A 234 -6.79 19.47 -1.37
C LYS A 234 -7.43 20.45 -0.39
N GLU A 235 -8.73 20.69 -0.50
CA GLU A 235 -9.44 21.57 0.42
C GLU A 235 -9.42 21.02 1.85
N GLU A 236 -9.52 19.71 2.01
CA GLU A 236 -9.45 19.05 3.32
C GLU A 236 -8.04 19.10 3.91
N CYS A 237 -6.99 18.86 3.11
CA CYS A 237 -5.60 19.04 3.52
C CYS A 237 -5.31 20.47 4.00
N ILE A 238 -5.80 21.49 3.28
CA ILE A 238 -5.64 22.90 3.69
C ILE A 238 -6.33 23.16 5.03
N LYS A 239 -7.56 22.68 5.22
CA LYS A 239 -8.29 22.83 6.48
C LYS A 239 -7.56 22.14 7.63
N LEU A 240 -7.04 20.94 7.38
CA LEU A 240 -6.30 20.17 8.38
C LEU A 240 -4.98 20.85 8.73
N ALA A 241 -4.22 21.34 7.74
CA ALA A 241 -2.98 22.09 7.95
C ALA A 241 -3.19 23.33 8.84
N GLN A 242 -4.32 24.02 8.68
CA GLN A 242 -4.69 25.19 9.50
C GLN A 242 -5.20 24.81 10.90
N ALA A 243 -5.89 23.69 11.02
CA ALA A 243 -6.48 23.22 12.28
C ALA A 243 -5.47 22.57 13.22
N VAL A 244 -4.47 21.91 12.65
CA VAL A 244 -3.41 21.23 13.42
C VAL A 244 -2.39 22.27 13.89
N GLN A 245 -2.36 22.53 15.20
CA GLN A 245 -1.41 23.49 15.82
C GLN A 245 -0.01 22.87 16.01
N ASP A 246 0.52 22.27 14.95
CA ASP A 246 1.86 21.67 14.89
C ASP A 246 2.51 22.03 13.55
N GLU A 247 3.63 22.76 13.60
CA GLU A 247 4.29 23.31 12.41
C GLU A 247 4.78 22.24 11.44
N GLU A 248 5.26 21.11 11.95
CA GLU A 248 5.76 20.01 11.12
C GLU A 248 4.62 19.32 10.37
N LEU A 249 3.51 19.05 11.05
CA LEU A 249 2.32 18.49 10.43
C LEU A 249 1.69 19.45 9.44
N SER A 250 1.62 20.74 9.74
CA SER A 250 1.13 21.75 8.82
C SER A 250 1.96 21.75 7.52
N LYS A 251 3.28 21.78 7.62
CA LYS A 251 4.18 21.69 6.44
C LYS A 251 4.02 20.40 5.67
N PHE A 252 3.79 19.30 6.36
CA PHE A 252 3.54 18.01 5.71
C PHE A 252 2.25 18.05 4.87
N PHE A 253 1.14 18.56 5.41
CA PHE A 253 -0.10 18.66 4.66
C PHE A 253 -0.03 19.69 3.52
N ASP A 254 0.71 20.77 3.68
CA ASP A 254 1.00 21.72 2.59
C ASP A 254 1.78 21.04 1.46
N PHE A 255 2.72 20.14 1.80
CA PHE A 255 3.47 19.36 0.83
C PHE A 255 2.58 18.36 0.08
N ILE A 256 1.74 17.59 0.79
CA ILE A 256 0.76 16.68 0.17
C ILE A 256 -0.18 17.48 -0.76
N ASN A 257 -0.75 18.59 -0.28
CA ASN A 257 -1.59 19.45 -1.09
C ASN A 257 -0.91 19.97 -2.38
N PHE A 258 0.41 20.15 -2.34
CA PHE A 258 1.17 20.52 -3.54
C PHE A 258 1.28 19.34 -4.51
N GLN A 259 1.47 18.10 -4.03
CA GLN A 259 1.52 16.90 -4.85
C GLN A 259 0.18 16.63 -5.55
N GLU A 260 -0.97 16.88 -4.90
CA GLU A 260 -2.29 16.72 -5.51
C GLU A 260 -2.49 17.60 -6.77
N ASN A 261 -1.79 18.72 -6.89
CA ASN A 261 -1.79 19.49 -8.15
C ASN A 261 -1.11 18.74 -9.30
N TYR A 262 -0.15 17.88 -8.98
CA TYR A 262 0.51 17.04 -9.98
C TYR A 262 -0.38 15.88 -10.40
N HIS A 263 -1.07 15.24 -9.45
CA HIS A 263 -2.06 14.18 -9.73
C HIS A 263 -3.14 14.67 -10.70
N ILE A 264 -3.74 15.83 -10.45
CA ILE A 264 -4.74 16.43 -11.35
C ILE A 264 -4.19 16.56 -12.77
N LYS A 265 -2.96 17.10 -12.94
CA LYS A 265 -2.33 17.24 -14.26
C LYS A 265 -2.06 15.90 -14.94
N LEU A 266 -1.68 14.87 -14.17
CA LEU A 266 -1.48 13.52 -14.70
C LEU A 266 -2.79 12.92 -15.20
N MET A 267 -3.87 13.06 -14.44
CA MET A 267 -5.20 12.60 -14.85
C MET A 267 -5.72 13.36 -16.07
N GLU A 268 -5.57 14.70 -16.11
CA GLU A 268 -5.91 15.51 -17.29
C GLU A 268 -5.17 15.03 -18.54
N LYS A 269 -3.86 14.77 -18.42
CA LYS A 269 -3.05 14.21 -19.51
C LYS A 269 -3.52 12.82 -19.97
N ALA A 270 -3.97 11.97 -19.05
CA ALA A 270 -4.54 10.67 -19.40
C ALA A 270 -5.90 10.80 -20.09
N VAL A 271 -6.74 11.77 -19.66
CA VAL A 271 -8.03 12.08 -20.30
C VAL A 271 -7.87 12.57 -21.73
N ASP A 272 -6.83 13.36 -22.01
CA ASP A 272 -6.57 13.94 -23.34
C ASP A 272 -6.25 12.90 -24.43
N VAL A 273 -5.80 11.70 -24.03
CA VAL A 273 -5.47 10.59 -24.95
C VAL A 273 -6.53 9.48 -25.00
N LEU A 274 -7.66 9.66 -24.28
CA LEU A 274 -8.87 8.79 -24.32
C LEU A 274 -9.93 9.37 -25.25
#